data_0b4e13ca37bc1ed9be15f7936e44c926
#
_entry.id   0b4e13ca37bc1ed9be15f7936e44c926
#
_cell.length_a   1.000
_cell.length_b   1.000
_cell.length_c   1.000
_cell.angle_alpha   90.00
_cell.angle_beta   90.00
_cell.angle_gamma   90.00
#
_symmetry.space_group_name_H-M   'P 1'
#
loop_
_entity.id
_entity.type
_entity.pdbx_description
1 polymer ?
#
loop_
_entity_poly.entity_id
_entity_poly.type
_entity_poly.pdbx_seq_one_letter_code
_entity_poly.pdbx_strand_id
1 'polypeptide(L)'
;APKIRFNFTKARCDLETLQAVITHRYDVLAKFAQSVKQTCAEEIHKLRERVAHFDGQTLKNIKKRWLHQDAKFLKAQERAKLDEVLSKSKVLETIYSMRQELAALWQRSTASKEQLVGQLEDWCHRAEKSGIASLKEFSRKLRYYA
;
A
#
# COMPACT_ATOMS: atom_id res chain seq x y z
N ALA A 1 27.21 0.24 19.83
CA ALA A 1 26.45 0.08 19.59
C ALA A 1 24.96 -0.07 19.90
N PRO A 2 24.54 -0.35 21.12
CA PRO A 2 23.13 -0.63 21.37
C PRO A 2 22.18 0.51 21.02
N LYS A 3 22.63 1.71 21.04
CA LYS A 3 21.82 2.89 20.81
C LYS A 3 21.19 2.91 19.43
N ILE A 4 21.72 2.18 18.50
CA ILE A 4 21.25 2.23 17.12
C ILE A 4 19.80 1.82 17.00
N ARG A 5 19.38 0.90 17.84
CA ARG A 5 18.00 0.41 17.79
C ARG A 5 16.96 1.44 18.13
N PHE A 6 17.37 2.54 18.74
CA PHE A 6 16.42 3.58 19.09
C PHE A 6 15.81 4.26 17.89
N ASN A 7 16.40 4.08 16.73
CA ASN A 7 15.93 4.72 15.52
C ASN A 7 14.74 4.05 14.90
N PHE A 8 14.15 3.06 15.57
CA PHE A 8 12.94 2.44 15.07
C PHE A 8 11.75 3.38 15.02
N THR A 9 11.88 4.54 15.60
CA THR A 9 10.81 5.53 15.59
C THR A 9 11.22 6.80 14.88
N LYS A 10 11.90 6.67 13.77
CA LYS A 10 12.26 7.81 12.94
C LYS A 10 11.01 8.62 12.63
N ALA A 11 11.02 9.89 12.99
CA ALA A 11 9.84 10.73 12.90
C ALA A 11 9.54 11.20 11.48
N ARG A 12 10.55 11.33 10.65
CA ARG A 12 10.40 11.90 9.32
C ARG A 12 11.24 11.17 8.30
N CYS A 13 10.72 11.11 7.08
CA CYS A 13 11.51 10.70 5.94
C CYS A 13 12.47 11.82 5.55
N ASP A 14 13.60 11.49 5.00
CA ASP A 14 14.58 12.46 4.54
C ASP A 14 14.90 12.24 3.06
N LEU A 15 15.84 13.01 2.53
CA LEU A 15 16.22 12.91 1.13
C LEU A 15 16.84 11.56 0.79
N GLU A 16 17.59 10.97 1.71
CA GLU A 16 18.16 9.64 1.48
C GLU A 16 17.08 8.59 1.35
N THR A 17 16.09 8.64 2.24
CA THR A 17 14.94 7.72 2.17
C THR A 17 14.23 7.89 0.84
N LEU A 18 13.94 9.13 0.44
CA LEU A 18 13.27 9.40 -0.82
C LEU A 18 14.06 8.85 -2.01
N GLN A 19 15.37 9.09 -2.02
CA GLN A 19 16.23 8.64 -3.11
C GLN A 19 16.19 7.11 -3.22
N ALA A 20 16.29 6.42 -2.09
CA ALA A 20 16.24 4.96 -2.07
C ALA A 20 14.88 4.44 -2.56
N VAL A 21 13.80 5.06 -2.11
CA VAL A 21 12.44 4.66 -2.52
C VAL A 21 12.27 4.83 -4.03
N ILE A 22 12.73 5.97 -4.57
CA ILE A 22 12.60 6.24 -6.00
C ILE A 22 13.45 5.26 -6.81
N THR A 23 14.67 4.99 -6.37
CA THR A 23 15.59 4.10 -7.08
C THR A 23 15.08 2.67 -7.11
N HIS A 24 14.45 2.21 -6.03
CA HIS A 24 14.03 0.82 -5.89
C HIS A 24 12.53 0.63 -5.95
N ARG A 25 11.90 1.30 -6.89
CA ARG A 25 10.44 1.30 -7.08
C ARG A 25 9.81 -0.09 -6.98
N TYR A 26 10.33 -1.04 -7.76
CA TYR A 26 9.69 -2.37 -7.80
C TYR A 26 9.88 -3.14 -6.51
N ASP A 27 11.01 -2.96 -5.86
CA ASP A 27 11.25 -3.58 -4.56
C ASP A 27 10.30 -3.01 -3.50
N VAL A 28 10.10 -1.71 -3.51
CA VAL A 28 9.19 -1.06 -2.56
C VAL A 28 7.78 -1.59 -2.72
N LEU A 29 7.28 -1.65 -3.96
CA LEU A 29 5.92 -2.15 -4.21
C LEU A 29 5.78 -3.64 -3.89
N ALA A 30 6.82 -4.44 -4.15
CA ALA A 30 6.81 -5.85 -3.79
C ALA A 30 6.76 -6.04 -2.28
N LYS A 31 7.51 -5.23 -1.55
CA LYS A 31 7.49 -5.28 -0.08
C LYS A 31 6.15 -4.82 0.47
N PHE A 32 5.52 -3.85 -0.18
CA PHE A 32 4.18 -3.43 0.21
C PHE A 32 3.20 -4.61 0.07
N ALA A 33 3.18 -5.25 -1.10
CA ALA A 33 2.30 -6.38 -1.33
C ALA A 33 2.52 -7.49 -0.31
N GLN A 34 3.79 -7.78 -0.02
CA GLN A 34 4.14 -8.82 0.96
C GLN A 34 3.65 -8.44 2.36
N SER A 35 3.79 -7.18 2.73
CA SER A 35 3.37 -6.71 4.06
C SER A 35 1.87 -6.82 4.28
N VAL A 36 1.05 -6.54 3.26
CA VAL A 36 -0.40 -6.56 3.40
C VAL A 36 -1.04 -7.89 2.99
N LYS A 37 -0.24 -8.85 2.56
CA LYS A 37 -0.75 -10.12 2.01
C LYS A 37 -1.71 -10.83 2.96
N GLN A 38 -1.30 -10.99 4.21
CA GLN A 38 -2.11 -11.70 5.20
C GLN A 38 -3.39 -10.94 5.53
N THR A 39 -3.29 -9.64 5.69
CA THR A 39 -4.46 -8.80 5.97
C THR A 39 -5.48 -8.90 4.85
N CYS A 40 -5.03 -8.83 3.60
CA CYS A 40 -5.92 -8.96 2.45
C CYS A 40 -6.58 -10.32 2.39
N ALA A 41 -5.82 -11.39 2.66
CA ALA A 41 -6.38 -12.74 2.66
C ALA A 41 -7.47 -12.90 3.70
N GLU A 42 -7.25 -12.36 4.89
CA GLU A 42 -8.24 -12.43 5.97
C GLU A 42 -9.51 -11.65 5.62
N GLU A 43 -9.36 -10.47 5.05
CA GLU A 43 -10.51 -9.64 4.68
C GLU A 43 -11.32 -10.28 3.56
N ILE A 44 -10.65 -10.88 2.58
CA ILE A 44 -11.33 -11.58 1.49
C ILE A 44 -12.06 -12.80 2.02
N HIS A 45 -11.46 -13.51 2.96
CA HIS A 45 -12.10 -14.66 3.59
C HIS A 45 -13.41 -14.24 4.30
N LYS A 46 -13.35 -13.13 5.03
CA LYS A 46 -14.55 -12.59 5.69
C LYS A 46 -15.63 -12.22 4.70
N LEU A 47 -15.26 -11.64 3.57
CA LEU A 47 -16.23 -11.28 2.53
C LEU A 47 -16.88 -12.51 1.92
N ARG A 48 -16.08 -13.56 1.70
CA ARG A 48 -16.60 -14.80 1.14
C ARG A 48 -17.68 -15.41 2.02
N GLU A 49 -17.55 -15.27 3.34
CA GLU A 49 -18.54 -15.78 4.27
C GLU A 49 -19.78 -14.88 4.38
N ARG A 50 -19.60 -13.56 4.24
CA ARG A 50 -20.69 -12.60 4.46
C ARG A 50 -21.48 -12.26 3.21
N VAL A 51 -20.85 -12.34 2.04
CA VAL A 51 -21.45 -11.90 0.79
C VAL A 51 -21.43 -13.05 -0.22
N ALA A 52 -22.51 -13.82 -0.23
CA ALA A 52 -22.57 -15.07 -1.00
C ALA A 52 -22.50 -14.88 -2.50
N HIS A 53 -22.87 -13.70 -3.02
CA HIS A 53 -22.90 -13.48 -4.47
C HIS A 53 -21.52 -13.16 -5.08
N PHE A 54 -20.50 -12.99 -4.26
CA PHE A 54 -19.16 -12.77 -4.81
C PHE A 54 -18.61 -14.07 -5.36
N ASP A 55 -18.24 -14.02 -6.65
CA ASP A 55 -17.66 -15.16 -7.34
C ASP A 55 -16.27 -15.47 -6.77
N GLY A 56 -16.04 -16.75 -6.46
CA GLY A 56 -14.78 -17.20 -5.90
C GLY A 56 -13.57 -16.92 -6.79
N GLN A 57 -13.75 -17.05 -8.11
CA GLN A 57 -12.67 -16.76 -9.05
C GLN A 57 -12.34 -15.25 -9.07
N THR A 58 -13.36 -14.41 -8.99
CA THR A 58 -13.18 -12.97 -8.91
C THR A 58 -12.39 -12.60 -7.64
N LEU A 59 -12.79 -13.15 -6.49
CA LEU A 59 -12.10 -12.88 -5.23
C LEU A 59 -10.65 -13.34 -5.28
N LYS A 60 -10.38 -14.47 -5.92
CA LYS A 60 -9.02 -14.98 -6.08
C LYS A 60 -8.18 -14.05 -6.96
N ASN A 61 -8.76 -13.54 -8.04
CA ASN A 61 -8.06 -12.61 -8.93
C ASN A 61 -7.75 -11.29 -8.21
N ILE A 62 -8.68 -10.80 -7.40
CA ILE A 62 -8.48 -9.60 -6.61
C ILE A 62 -7.30 -9.80 -5.65
N LYS A 63 -7.32 -10.90 -4.91
CA LYS A 63 -6.28 -11.18 -3.94
C LYS A 63 -4.90 -11.31 -4.57
N LYS A 64 -4.81 -11.98 -5.71
CA LYS A 64 -3.51 -12.30 -6.34
C LYS A 64 -2.97 -11.19 -7.22
N ARG A 65 -3.83 -10.43 -7.88
CA ARG A 65 -3.39 -9.48 -8.89
C ARG A 65 -3.98 -8.09 -8.76
N TRP A 66 -5.31 -7.97 -8.73
CA TRP A 66 -5.96 -6.67 -8.92
C TRP A 66 -5.67 -5.67 -7.82
N LEU A 67 -5.51 -6.13 -6.58
CA LEU A 67 -5.15 -5.25 -5.46
C LEU A 67 -3.74 -4.69 -5.58
N HIS A 68 -2.89 -5.35 -6.36
CA HIS A 68 -1.47 -5.06 -6.42
C HIS A 68 -1.03 -4.47 -7.76
N GLN A 69 -1.96 -3.97 -8.54
CA GLN A 69 -1.69 -3.38 -9.85
C GLN A 69 -2.15 -1.93 -9.89
N ASP A 70 -1.53 -1.16 -10.79
CA ASP A 70 -2.03 0.17 -11.08
C ASP A 70 -3.41 0.04 -11.73
N ALA A 71 -4.32 0.94 -11.36
CA ALA A 71 -5.69 0.88 -11.84
C ALA A 71 -5.79 0.88 -13.37
N LYS A 72 -4.84 1.52 -14.04
CA LYS A 72 -4.84 1.62 -15.50
C LYS A 72 -4.67 0.28 -16.20
N PHE A 73 -4.18 -0.74 -15.51
CA PHE A 73 -3.99 -2.07 -16.10
C PHE A 73 -5.23 -2.95 -15.98
N LEU A 74 -6.26 -2.47 -15.31
CA LEU A 74 -7.50 -3.22 -15.15
C LEU A 74 -8.47 -2.87 -16.28
N LYS A 75 -9.12 -3.91 -16.82
CA LYS A 75 -10.20 -3.70 -17.78
C LYS A 75 -11.40 -3.12 -17.06
N ALA A 76 -12.31 -2.47 -17.81
CA ALA A 76 -13.49 -1.84 -17.22
C ALA A 76 -14.32 -2.83 -16.39
N GLN A 77 -14.48 -4.06 -16.87
CA GLN A 77 -15.24 -5.09 -16.15
C GLN A 77 -14.53 -5.49 -14.86
N GLU A 78 -13.20 -5.61 -14.90
CA GLU A 78 -12.42 -5.98 -13.75
C GLU A 78 -12.47 -4.87 -12.70
N ARG A 79 -12.38 -3.63 -13.16
CA ARG A 79 -12.45 -2.48 -12.27
C ARG A 79 -13.79 -2.40 -11.57
N ALA A 80 -14.89 -2.66 -12.30
CA ALA A 80 -16.23 -2.63 -11.72
C ALA A 80 -16.37 -3.70 -10.63
N LYS A 81 -15.86 -4.91 -10.88
CA LYS A 81 -15.90 -5.99 -9.89
C LYS A 81 -15.06 -5.67 -8.67
N LEU A 82 -13.87 -5.11 -8.90
CA LEU A 82 -13.01 -4.69 -7.81
C LEU A 82 -13.69 -3.62 -6.96
N ASP A 83 -14.27 -2.61 -7.59
CA ASP A 83 -14.94 -1.53 -6.88
C ASP A 83 -16.08 -2.04 -6.01
N GLU A 84 -16.83 -3.05 -6.50
CA GLU A 84 -17.89 -3.65 -5.72
C GLU A 84 -17.35 -4.30 -4.45
N VAL A 85 -16.25 -5.05 -4.58
CA VAL A 85 -15.62 -5.71 -3.44
C VAL A 85 -15.08 -4.67 -2.46
N LEU A 86 -14.41 -3.64 -2.97
CA LEU A 86 -13.86 -2.59 -2.12
C LEU A 86 -14.95 -1.83 -1.36
N SER A 87 -16.14 -1.70 -1.96
CA SER A 87 -17.25 -1.04 -1.27
C SER A 87 -17.74 -1.83 -0.05
N LYS A 88 -17.39 -3.10 0.04
CA LYS A 88 -17.80 -3.97 1.15
C LYS A 88 -16.72 -4.18 2.20
N SER A 89 -15.52 -3.65 1.99
CA SER A 89 -14.42 -3.80 2.95
C SER A 89 -13.61 -2.51 3.03
N LYS A 90 -13.77 -1.81 4.14
CA LYS A 90 -13.02 -0.59 4.37
C LYS A 90 -11.51 -0.86 4.43
N VAL A 91 -11.13 -2.01 4.96
CA VAL A 91 -9.72 -2.38 5.06
C VAL A 91 -9.12 -2.56 3.67
N LEU A 92 -9.79 -3.33 2.80
CA LEU A 92 -9.29 -3.54 1.43
C LEU A 92 -9.27 -2.23 0.64
N GLU A 93 -10.29 -1.41 0.80
CA GLU A 93 -10.37 -0.12 0.12
C GLU A 93 -9.20 0.78 0.54
N THR A 94 -8.90 0.83 1.82
CA THR A 94 -7.81 1.63 2.35
C THR A 94 -6.46 1.12 1.81
N ILE A 95 -6.24 -0.19 1.84
CA ILE A 95 -5.00 -0.78 1.33
C ILE A 95 -4.82 -0.47 -0.15
N TYR A 96 -5.89 -0.64 -0.93
CA TYR A 96 -5.84 -0.38 -2.36
C TYR A 96 -5.51 1.09 -2.66
N SER A 97 -6.20 2.01 -1.99
CA SER A 97 -5.98 3.44 -2.17
C SER A 97 -4.56 3.84 -1.77
N MET A 98 -4.07 3.32 -0.65
CA MET A 98 -2.72 3.63 -0.18
C MET A 98 -1.66 3.14 -1.15
N ARG A 99 -1.87 1.97 -1.75
CA ARG A 99 -0.95 1.46 -2.75
C ARG A 99 -0.93 2.35 -3.99
N GLN A 100 -2.10 2.78 -4.45
CA GLN A 100 -2.18 3.67 -5.62
C GLN A 100 -1.49 5.00 -5.35
N GLU A 101 -1.68 5.55 -4.16
CA GLU A 101 -1.04 6.82 -3.79
C GLU A 101 0.48 6.67 -3.69
N LEU A 102 0.95 5.56 -3.14
CA LEU A 102 2.39 5.31 -3.07
C LEU A 102 2.99 5.22 -4.48
N ALA A 103 2.33 4.47 -5.36
CA ALA A 103 2.79 4.32 -6.74
C ALA A 103 2.80 5.66 -7.49
N ALA A 104 1.93 6.58 -7.13
CA ALA A 104 1.86 7.89 -7.78
C ALA A 104 3.12 8.73 -7.56
N LEU A 105 3.90 8.46 -6.53
CA LEU A 105 5.15 9.19 -6.29
C LEU A 105 6.11 9.11 -7.47
N TRP A 106 6.13 7.97 -8.15
CA TRP A 106 7.06 7.77 -9.28
C TRP A 106 6.60 8.44 -10.56
N GLN A 107 5.42 9.02 -10.57
CA GLN A 107 4.86 9.69 -11.74
C GLN A 107 4.87 11.22 -11.62
N ARG A 108 5.41 11.75 -10.53
CA ARG A 108 5.38 13.20 -10.26
C ARG A 108 6.70 13.84 -10.67
N SER A 109 6.93 13.91 -11.97
CA SER A 109 8.21 14.39 -12.51
C SER A 109 8.44 15.89 -12.34
N THR A 110 7.39 16.67 -12.08
CA THR A 110 7.51 18.12 -11.93
C THR A 110 7.63 18.59 -10.48
N ALA A 111 7.48 17.67 -9.54
CA ALA A 111 7.58 18.02 -8.12
C ALA A 111 9.03 18.15 -7.70
N SER A 112 9.32 19.08 -6.79
CA SER A 112 10.66 19.21 -6.21
C SER A 112 10.93 18.04 -5.26
N LYS A 113 12.20 17.82 -4.94
CA LYS A 113 12.57 16.77 -4.00
C LYS A 113 11.96 17.03 -2.62
N GLU A 114 11.92 18.28 -2.19
CA GLU A 114 11.30 18.65 -0.91
C GLU A 114 9.81 18.33 -0.90
N GLN A 115 9.12 18.59 -2.01
CA GLN A 115 7.71 18.26 -2.13
C GLN A 115 7.49 16.76 -2.07
N LEU A 116 8.35 16.00 -2.73
CA LEU A 116 8.25 14.54 -2.72
C LEU A 116 8.53 13.96 -1.33
N VAL A 117 9.51 14.50 -0.63
CA VAL A 117 9.78 14.10 0.76
C VAL A 117 8.54 14.35 1.62
N GLY A 118 7.92 15.53 1.45
CA GLY A 118 6.70 15.86 2.18
C GLY A 118 5.55 14.91 1.88
N GLN A 119 5.41 14.53 0.61
CA GLN A 119 4.36 13.60 0.21
C GLN A 119 4.62 12.20 0.76
N LEU A 120 5.87 11.75 0.74
CA LEU A 120 6.23 10.46 1.32
C LEU A 120 5.98 10.45 2.81
N GLU A 121 6.36 11.52 3.50
CA GLU A 121 6.10 11.67 4.93
C GLU A 121 4.61 11.64 5.24
N ASP A 122 3.82 12.36 4.45
CA ASP A 122 2.37 12.37 4.62
C ASP A 122 1.78 10.98 4.43
N TRP A 123 2.26 10.26 3.41
CA TRP A 123 1.81 8.90 3.15
C TRP A 123 2.10 7.99 4.34
N CYS A 124 3.31 8.06 4.86
CA CYS A 124 3.71 7.27 6.03
C CYS A 124 2.83 7.59 7.24
N HIS A 125 2.58 8.87 7.46
CA HIS A 125 1.76 9.31 8.57
C HIS A 125 0.33 8.75 8.47
N ARG A 126 -0.27 8.81 7.29
CA ARG A 126 -1.61 8.29 7.09
C ARG A 126 -1.66 6.76 7.21
N ALA A 127 -0.63 6.07 6.73
CA ALA A 127 -0.54 4.61 6.90
C ALA A 127 -0.48 4.24 8.38
N GLU A 128 0.28 4.99 9.16
CA GLU A 128 0.43 4.75 10.60
C GLU A 128 -0.84 5.05 11.37
N LYS A 129 -1.69 5.93 10.85
CA LYS A 129 -2.96 6.28 11.49
C LYS A 129 -4.16 5.53 10.94
N SER A 130 -3.94 4.63 9.98
CA SER A 130 -5.03 3.93 9.31
C SER A 130 -5.78 2.94 10.19
N GLY A 131 -5.18 2.52 11.30
CA GLY A 131 -5.75 1.47 12.13
C GLY A 131 -5.46 0.07 11.60
N ILE A 132 -4.73 -0.05 10.49
CA ILE A 132 -4.37 -1.32 9.88
C ILE A 132 -2.92 -1.63 10.24
N ALA A 133 -2.71 -2.68 11.04
CA ALA A 133 -1.39 -3.00 11.58
C ALA A 133 -0.34 -3.22 10.50
N SER A 134 -0.71 -3.89 9.40
CA SER A 134 0.25 -4.17 8.32
C SER A 134 0.69 -2.90 7.61
N LEU A 135 -0.19 -1.91 7.44
CA LEU A 135 0.18 -0.63 6.85
C LEU A 135 1.10 0.15 7.78
N LYS A 136 0.79 0.15 9.07
CA LYS A 136 1.61 0.81 10.07
C LYS A 136 3.02 0.23 10.09
N GLU A 137 3.12 -1.08 10.06
CA GLU A 137 4.42 -1.74 10.07
C GLU A 137 5.20 -1.48 8.78
N PHE A 138 4.54 -1.54 7.62
CA PHE A 138 5.20 -1.22 6.36
C PHE A 138 5.73 0.20 6.37
N SER A 139 4.93 1.16 6.86
CA SER A 139 5.35 2.55 6.92
C SER A 139 6.60 2.73 7.79
N ARG A 140 6.64 2.05 8.93
CA ARG A 140 7.83 2.11 9.79
C ARG A 140 9.07 1.64 9.06
N LYS A 141 8.96 0.56 8.30
CA LYS A 141 10.10 0.04 7.51
C LYS A 141 10.47 1.01 6.39
N LEU A 142 9.47 1.61 5.75
CA LEU A 142 9.71 2.53 4.65
C LEU A 142 10.50 3.76 5.09
N ARG A 143 10.27 4.24 6.29
CA ARG A 143 11.01 5.39 6.81
C ARG A 143 12.52 5.14 6.92
N TYR A 144 12.91 3.89 7.00
CA TYR A 144 14.32 3.47 7.08
C TYR A 144 14.82 2.83 5.80
N TYR A 145 14.03 2.91 4.75
CA TYR A 145 14.39 2.26 3.50
C TYR A 145 15.66 2.88 2.93
N ALA A 146 16.58 2.02 2.52
CA ALA A 146 17.87 2.47 1.99
C ALA A 146 18.32 1.62 0.79
#